data_9f6564afc83a24f8494f8251e36eb1b5
#
_entry.id   9f6564afc83a24f8494f8251e36eb1b5
#
_cell.length_a   1.000
_cell.length_b   1.000
_cell.length_c   1.000
_cell.angle_alpha   90.00
_cell.angle_beta   90.00
_cell.angle_gamma   90.00
#
_symmetry.space_group_name_H-M   'P 1'
#
loop_
_entity.id
_entity.type
_entity.pdbx_description
1 polymer ?
#
loop_
_entity_poly.entity_id
_entity_poly.type
_entity_poly.pdbx_seq_one_letter_code
_entity_poly.pdbx_strand_id
1 'polypeptide(L)'
;RLGRPVEQMSRGMQQKVAIARALLTNPTLLLLDEPTTGLDPRSKLDVQAFVEEVNAEHGATIVLTTHDLVEAERLCSRITILDGGRVVAEDTPEGLMRLVADVHGQEPTLHAVFMTFTGRSLDEDVEEDGPEPD
;
A
#
# COMPACT_ATOMS: atom_id res chain seq x y z
N ARG A 1 11.80 19.05 11.32
CA ARG A 1 12.36 20.41 11.22
C ARG A 1 11.25 21.45 11.24
N LEU A 2 10.93 21.89 12.42
CA LEU A 2 9.99 22.97 12.65
C LEU A 2 10.54 24.27 12.05
N GLY A 3 9.80 24.94 11.20
CA GLY A 3 10.17 26.20 10.58
C GLY A 3 10.61 26.13 9.12
N ARG A 4 10.74 24.93 8.54
CA ARG A 4 10.97 24.78 7.11
C ARG A 4 9.64 24.84 6.35
N PRO A 5 9.52 25.66 5.29
CA PRO A 5 8.35 25.59 4.42
C PRO A 5 8.17 24.18 3.84
N VAL A 6 6.92 23.73 3.69
CA VAL A 6 6.59 22.39 3.20
C VAL A 6 7.20 22.15 1.82
N GLU A 7 7.22 23.14 0.95
CA GLU A 7 7.79 23.05 -0.39
C GLU A 7 9.32 22.85 -0.42
N GLN A 8 10.01 23.12 0.68
CA GLN A 8 11.47 22.88 0.82
C GLN A 8 11.78 21.50 1.39
N MET A 9 10.76 20.74 1.79
CA MET A 9 10.92 19.39 2.32
C MET A 9 11.00 18.37 1.19
N SER A 10 11.65 17.23 1.42
CA SER A 10 11.58 16.09 0.51
C SER A 10 10.12 15.59 0.42
N ARG A 11 9.81 14.86 -0.65
CA ARG A 11 8.48 14.24 -0.80
C ARG A 11 8.12 13.32 0.37
N GLY A 12 9.08 12.53 0.86
CA GLY A 12 8.89 11.67 2.02
C GLY A 12 8.55 12.45 3.28
N MET A 13 9.23 13.57 3.53
CA MET A 13 8.92 14.47 4.65
C MET A 13 7.55 15.12 4.50
N GLN A 14 7.19 15.55 3.30
CA GLN A 14 5.86 16.10 3.00
C GLN A 14 4.77 15.08 3.27
N GLN A 15 5.00 13.83 2.92
CA GLN A 15 4.06 12.74 3.18
C GLN A 15 3.89 12.49 4.68
N LYS A 16 4.98 12.47 5.45
CA LYS A 16 4.91 12.34 6.91
C LYS A 16 4.13 13.50 7.55
N VAL A 17 4.35 14.72 7.08
CA VAL A 17 3.63 15.91 7.56
C VAL A 17 2.13 15.79 7.26
N ALA A 18 1.76 15.32 6.07
CA ALA A 18 0.37 15.13 5.70
C ALA A 18 -0.32 14.09 6.60
N ILE A 19 0.35 12.98 6.90
CA ILE A 19 -0.17 11.94 7.82
C ILE A 19 -0.30 12.51 9.24
N ALA A 20 0.73 13.22 9.73
CA ALA A 20 0.71 13.84 11.05
C ALA A 20 -0.43 14.86 11.20
N ARG A 21 -0.68 15.65 10.15
CA ARG A 21 -1.78 16.62 10.10
C ARG A 21 -3.14 15.93 10.22
N ALA A 22 -3.32 14.80 9.51
CA ALA A 22 -4.56 14.03 9.59
C ALA A 22 -4.81 13.48 11.00
N LEU A 23 -3.76 13.20 11.77
CA LEU A 23 -3.85 12.70 13.14
C LEU A 23 -4.27 13.77 14.18
N LEU A 24 -4.17 15.05 13.83
CA LEU A 24 -4.51 16.13 14.77
C LEU A 24 -5.98 16.09 15.21
N THR A 25 -6.86 15.53 14.39
CA THR A 25 -8.28 15.37 14.74
C THR A 25 -8.57 14.10 15.56
N ASN A 26 -7.54 13.33 15.89
CA ASN A 26 -7.64 12.05 16.59
C ASN A 26 -8.65 11.10 15.94
N PRO A 27 -8.47 10.77 14.65
CA PRO A 27 -9.44 9.96 13.91
C PRO A 27 -9.43 8.50 14.34
N THR A 28 -10.57 7.83 14.24
CA THR A 28 -10.68 6.37 14.41
C THR A 28 -10.30 5.62 13.14
N LEU A 29 -10.40 6.29 12.00
CA LEU A 29 -10.08 5.74 10.68
C LEU A 29 -9.19 6.72 9.91
N LEU A 30 -8.08 6.23 9.41
CA LEU A 30 -7.16 6.98 8.55
C LEU A 30 -7.08 6.30 7.19
N LEU A 31 -7.33 7.07 6.13
CA LEU A 31 -7.26 6.59 4.75
C LEU A 31 -5.98 7.11 4.10
N LEU A 32 -5.13 6.20 3.62
CA LEU A 32 -3.89 6.51 2.93
C LEU A 32 -3.95 5.95 1.51
N ASP A 33 -3.99 6.83 0.53
CA ASP A 33 -4.04 6.44 -0.87
C ASP A 33 -2.63 6.48 -1.47
N GLU A 34 -2.08 5.29 -1.76
CA GLU A 34 -0.75 5.09 -2.33
C GLU A 34 0.34 5.94 -1.65
N PRO A 35 0.55 5.80 -0.34
CA PRO A 35 1.34 6.76 0.44
C PRO A 35 2.81 6.82 0.09
N THR A 36 3.37 5.83 -0.60
CA THR A 36 4.79 5.79 -0.95
C THR A 36 5.07 5.86 -2.45
N THR A 37 4.03 6.03 -3.28
CA THR A 37 4.18 6.12 -4.73
C THR A 37 5.02 7.34 -5.10
N GLY A 38 6.01 7.13 -5.97
CA GLY A 38 6.89 8.20 -6.45
C GLY A 38 8.03 8.56 -5.52
N LEU A 39 8.16 7.89 -4.37
CA LEU A 39 9.28 8.11 -3.45
C LEU A 39 10.48 7.26 -3.83
N ASP A 40 11.69 7.77 -3.58
CA ASP A 40 12.91 6.99 -3.67
C ASP A 40 12.91 5.88 -2.59
N PRO A 41 13.73 4.81 -2.75
CA PRO A 41 13.67 3.66 -1.84
C PRO A 41 13.88 4.01 -0.36
N ARG A 42 14.76 4.95 -0.06
CA ARG A 42 15.03 5.37 1.32
C ARG A 42 13.84 6.11 1.93
N SER A 43 13.29 7.08 1.21
CA SER A 43 12.11 7.83 1.65
C SER A 43 10.90 6.93 1.82
N LYS A 44 10.75 5.94 0.93
CA LYS A 44 9.71 4.92 1.01
C LYS A 44 9.78 4.14 2.32
N LEU A 45 10.97 3.64 2.68
CA LEU A 45 11.17 2.92 3.94
C LEU A 45 10.88 3.82 5.15
N ASP A 46 11.28 5.09 5.11
CA ASP A 46 11.01 6.03 6.19
C ASP A 46 9.50 6.28 6.39
N VAL A 47 8.75 6.44 5.30
CA VAL A 47 7.29 6.63 5.38
C VAL A 47 6.62 5.36 5.88
N GLN A 48 7.04 4.20 5.41
CA GLN A 48 6.50 2.91 5.89
C GLN A 48 6.73 2.72 7.39
N ALA A 49 7.93 3.03 7.88
CA ALA A 49 8.23 2.98 9.31
C ALA A 49 7.37 3.95 10.12
N PHE A 50 7.12 5.15 9.59
CA PHE A 50 6.25 6.13 10.20
C PHE A 50 4.79 5.67 10.28
N VAL A 51 4.28 5.03 9.25
CA VAL A 51 2.93 4.44 9.24
C VAL A 51 2.82 3.35 10.30
N GLU A 52 3.83 2.50 10.45
CA GLU A 52 3.87 1.47 11.49
C GLU A 52 3.82 2.08 12.90
N GLU A 53 4.61 3.13 13.15
CA GLU A 53 4.60 3.85 14.43
C GLU A 53 3.23 4.46 14.73
N VAL A 54 2.63 5.12 13.76
CA VAL A 54 1.31 5.74 13.88
C VAL A 54 0.26 4.70 14.24
N ASN A 55 0.26 3.57 13.57
CA ASN A 55 -0.68 2.48 13.86
C ASN A 55 -0.50 1.92 15.27
N ALA A 56 0.75 1.75 15.71
CA ALA A 56 1.05 1.22 17.03
C ALA A 56 0.68 2.20 18.16
N GLU A 57 0.93 3.50 17.98
CA GLU A 57 0.77 4.51 19.03
C GLU A 57 -0.64 5.09 19.13
N HIS A 58 -1.33 5.25 18.00
CA HIS A 58 -2.62 5.97 17.97
C HIS A 58 -3.84 5.07 17.96
N GLY A 59 -3.68 3.77 17.71
CA GLY A 59 -4.79 2.82 17.70
C GLY A 59 -5.84 3.07 16.62
N ALA A 60 -5.57 3.97 15.67
CA ALA A 60 -6.44 4.21 14.53
C ALA A 60 -6.43 3.03 13.58
N THR A 61 -7.57 2.70 12.99
CA THR A 61 -7.63 1.77 11.88
C THR A 61 -7.11 2.48 10.63
N ILE A 62 -6.14 1.87 9.97
CA ILE A 62 -5.56 2.44 8.74
C ILE A 62 -5.99 1.58 7.56
N VAL A 63 -6.65 2.22 6.59
CA VAL A 63 -6.93 1.64 5.29
C VAL A 63 -5.98 2.28 4.28
N LEU A 64 -5.19 1.45 3.63
CA LEU A 64 -4.18 1.94 2.71
C LEU A 64 -4.38 1.28 1.35
N THR A 65 -4.26 2.06 0.29
CA THR A 65 -4.20 1.52 -1.07
C THR A 65 -2.75 1.47 -1.53
N THR A 66 -2.39 0.42 -2.22
CA THR A 66 -1.06 0.27 -2.80
C THR A 66 -1.07 -0.77 -3.91
N HIS A 67 -0.22 -0.61 -4.91
CA HIS A 67 0.10 -1.67 -5.87
C HIS A 67 1.51 -2.22 -5.65
N ASP A 68 2.16 -1.80 -4.57
CA ASP A 68 3.41 -2.40 -4.10
C ASP A 68 3.09 -3.55 -3.14
N LEU A 69 3.26 -4.77 -3.62
CA LEU A 69 2.90 -5.97 -2.86
C LEU A 69 3.80 -6.21 -1.64
N VAL A 70 5.06 -5.78 -1.71
CA VAL A 70 5.99 -5.84 -0.57
C VAL A 70 5.52 -4.90 0.54
N GLU A 71 5.07 -3.70 0.18
CA GLU A 71 4.49 -2.74 1.12
C GLU A 71 3.22 -3.29 1.78
N ALA A 72 2.31 -3.88 0.99
CA ALA A 72 1.09 -4.50 1.49
C ALA A 72 1.39 -5.61 2.51
N GLU A 73 2.35 -6.47 2.20
CA GLU A 73 2.76 -7.56 3.09
C GLU A 73 3.35 -7.02 4.40
N ARG A 74 4.16 -5.97 4.31
CA ARG A 74 4.82 -5.37 5.47
C ARG A 74 3.83 -4.64 6.39
N LEU A 75 2.93 -3.83 5.82
CA LEU A 75 2.12 -2.88 6.59
C LEU A 75 0.74 -3.41 6.97
N CYS A 76 0.20 -4.36 6.23
CA CYS A 76 -1.21 -4.73 6.35
C CYS A 76 -1.41 -6.05 7.09
N SER A 77 -2.31 -6.05 8.07
CA SER A 77 -2.77 -7.27 8.73
C SER A 77 -3.81 -8.03 7.93
N ARG A 78 -4.56 -7.32 7.06
CA ARG A 78 -5.49 -7.90 6.10
C ARG A 78 -5.32 -7.23 4.75
N ILE A 79 -5.47 -7.99 3.70
CA ILE A 79 -5.34 -7.51 2.33
C ILE A 79 -6.59 -7.87 1.55
N THR A 80 -7.15 -6.89 0.84
CA THR A 80 -8.24 -7.06 -0.10
C THR A 80 -7.69 -6.82 -1.51
N ILE A 81 -7.83 -7.80 -2.39
CA ILE A 81 -7.44 -7.68 -3.79
C ILE A 81 -8.64 -7.27 -4.62
N LEU A 82 -8.49 -6.15 -5.33
CA LEU A 82 -9.53 -5.62 -6.23
C LEU A 82 -9.12 -5.86 -7.67
N ASP A 83 -10.07 -6.27 -8.49
CA ASP A 83 -9.90 -6.40 -9.93
C ASP A 83 -11.20 -6.04 -10.64
N GLY A 84 -11.13 -5.10 -11.58
CA GLY A 84 -12.30 -4.65 -12.31
C GLY A 84 -13.43 -4.13 -11.42
N GLY A 85 -13.10 -3.45 -10.32
CA GLY A 85 -14.06 -2.90 -9.36
C GLY A 85 -14.69 -3.94 -8.44
N ARG A 86 -14.15 -5.16 -8.40
CA ARG A 86 -14.66 -6.26 -7.58
C ARG A 86 -13.61 -6.79 -6.62
N VAL A 87 -14.04 -7.23 -5.44
CA VAL A 87 -13.18 -7.96 -4.52
C VAL A 87 -13.02 -9.39 -5.04
N VAL A 88 -11.80 -9.78 -5.37
CA VAL A 88 -11.50 -11.14 -5.85
C VAL A 88 -10.88 -12.04 -4.79
N ALA A 89 -10.28 -11.46 -3.76
CA ALA A 89 -9.77 -12.19 -2.59
C ALA A 89 -9.61 -11.24 -1.42
N GLU A 90 -9.76 -11.76 -0.21
CA GLU A 90 -9.54 -11.02 1.03
C GLU A 90 -9.14 -11.98 2.13
N ASP A 91 -7.99 -11.77 2.75
CA ASP A 91 -7.51 -12.54 3.90
C ASP A 91 -6.30 -11.83 4.53
N THR A 92 -5.72 -12.45 5.55
CA THR A 92 -4.37 -12.10 6.01
C THR A 92 -3.36 -12.41 4.91
N PRO A 93 -2.17 -11.76 4.90
CA PRO A 93 -1.13 -12.10 3.94
C PRO A 93 -0.79 -13.59 3.91
N GLU A 94 -0.66 -14.20 5.10
CA GLU A 94 -0.36 -15.62 5.23
C GLU A 94 -1.49 -16.51 4.69
N GLY A 95 -2.74 -16.11 4.92
CA GLY A 95 -3.90 -16.81 4.41
C GLY A 95 -3.98 -16.81 2.89
N LEU A 96 -3.69 -15.67 2.27
CA LEU A 96 -3.64 -15.53 0.81
C LEU A 96 -2.51 -16.38 0.21
N MET A 97 -1.32 -16.34 0.81
CA MET A 97 -0.17 -17.10 0.33
C MET A 97 -0.39 -18.62 0.41
N ARG A 98 -1.07 -19.10 1.46
CA ARG A 98 -1.42 -20.53 1.59
C ARG A 98 -2.34 -21.02 0.47
N LEU A 99 -3.27 -20.19 0.03
CA LEU A 99 -4.17 -20.54 -1.08
C LEU A 99 -3.41 -20.86 -2.36
N VAL A 100 -2.34 -20.12 -2.63
CA VAL A 100 -1.51 -20.30 -3.82
C VAL A 100 -0.55 -21.48 -3.67
N ALA A 101 0.04 -21.67 -2.50
CA ALA A 101 0.95 -22.77 -2.21
C ALA A 101 0.25 -24.13 -2.39
N ASP A 102 -0.99 -24.26 -1.92
CA ASP A 102 -1.77 -25.50 -2.00
C ASP A 102 -2.16 -25.87 -3.44
N VAL A 103 -2.38 -24.87 -4.31
CA VAL A 103 -2.89 -25.09 -5.67
C VAL A 103 -1.78 -25.26 -6.70
N HIS A 104 -0.65 -24.58 -6.56
CA HIS A 104 0.37 -24.48 -7.60
C HIS A 104 1.74 -25.05 -7.23
N GLY A 105 1.96 -25.46 -5.98
CA GLY A 105 3.27 -25.92 -5.52
C GLY A 105 4.38 -24.87 -5.64
N GLN A 106 4.02 -23.60 -5.79
CA GLN A 106 4.94 -22.48 -5.92
C GLN A 106 5.28 -21.92 -4.53
N GLU A 107 6.44 -21.25 -4.43
CA GLU A 107 6.73 -20.48 -3.24
C GLU A 107 5.65 -19.40 -3.04
N PRO A 108 5.07 -19.30 -1.84
CA PRO A 108 3.99 -18.38 -1.58
C PRO A 108 4.51 -16.94 -1.55
N THR A 109 4.12 -16.14 -2.54
CA THR A 109 4.36 -14.69 -2.61
C THR A 109 3.05 -13.97 -2.88
N LEU A 110 2.91 -12.74 -2.43
CA LEU A 110 1.73 -11.94 -2.78
C LEU A 110 1.64 -11.67 -4.28
N HIS A 111 2.76 -11.60 -4.98
CA HIS A 111 2.77 -11.48 -6.43
C HIS A 111 2.09 -12.68 -7.09
N ALA A 112 2.42 -13.91 -6.65
CA ALA A 112 1.78 -15.12 -7.15
C ALA A 112 0.28 -15.14 -6.82
N VAL A 113 -0.12 -14.67 -5.64
CA VAL A 113 -1.53 -14.52 -5.26
C VAL A 113 -2.25 -13.58 -6.21
N PHE A 114 -1.69 -12.40 -6.44
CA PHE A 114 -2.27 -11.40 -7.34
C PHE A 114 -2.46 -11.95 -8.75
N MET A 115 -1.41 -12.57 -9.30
CA MET A 115 -1.48 -13.18 -10.64
C MET A 115 -2.52 -14.30 -10.73
N THR A 116 -2.64 -15.11 -9.69
CA THR A 116 -3.61 -16.22 -9.66
C THR A 116 -5.06 -15.71 -9.70
N PHE A 117 -5.37 -14.68 -8.91
CA PHE A 117 -6.74 -14.18 -8.80
C PHE A 117 -7.12 -13.17 -9.89
N THR A 118 -6.17 -12.45 -10.47
CA THR A 118 -6.45 -11.46 -11.51
C THR A 118 -6.09 -11.94 -12.91
N GLY A 119 -5.19 -12.92 -13.04
CA GLY A 119 -4.69 -13.41 -14.33
C GLY A 119 -3.69 -12.47 -15.01
N ARG A 120 -3.25 -11.40 -14.32
CA ARG A 120 -2.31 -10.41 -14.88
C ARG A 120 -1.38 -9.86 -13.81
N SER A 121 -0.24 -9.27 -14.24
CA SER A 121 0.67 -8.59 -13.34
C SER A 121 0.24 -7.12 -13.15
N LEU A 122 0.67 -6.49 -12.05
CA LEU A 122 0.42 -5.06 -11.81
C LEU A 122 1.08 -4.16 -12.85
N ASP A 123 2.17 -4.62 -13.47
CA ASP A 123 2.88 -3.87 -14.50
C ASP A 123 2.06 -3.77 -15.81
N GLU A 124 1.19 -4.74 -16.08
CA GLU A 124 0.30 -4.73 -17.24
C GLU A 124 -0.83 -3.70 -17.10
N ASP A 125 -1.27 -3.41 -15.88
CA ASP A 125 -2.33 -2.44 -15.62
C ASP A 125 -1.90 -0.98 -15.88
N VAL A 126 -0.61 -0.71 -15.90
CA VAL A 126 -0.05 0.63 -16.17
C VAL A 126 -0.07 0.97 -17.67
N GLU A 127 -0.09 -0.05 -18.55
CA GLU A 127 -0.05 0.16 -19.99
C GLU A 127 -1.45 0.37 -20.62
N GLU A 128 -2.53 -0.02 -19.94
CA GLU A 128 -3.90 0.13 -20.48
C GLU A 128 -4.48 1.55 -20.38
N ASP A 129 -3.87 2.43 -19.58
CA ASP A 129 -4.28 3.84 -19.45
C ASP A 129 -3.57 4.78 -20.44
N GLY A 130 -3.05 4.27 -21.54
CA GLY A 130 -2.58 5.07 -22.65
C GLY A 130 -3.74 5.77 -23.35
N PRO A 131 -3.55 7.01 -23.87
CA PRO A 131 -4.61 7.71 -24.55
C PRO A 131 -5.12 6.87 -25.74
N GLU A 132 -6.44 6.71 -25.81
CA GLU A 132 -7.05 6.11 -26.98
C GLU A 132 -6.59 6.84 -28.24
N PRO A 133 -6.14 6.13 -29.27
CA PRO A 133 -5.80 6.79 -30.53
C PRO A 133 -7.07 7.41 -31.13
N ASP A 134 -6.98 8.68 -31.45
CA ASP A 134 -8.03 9.39 -32.17
C ASP A 134 -8.37 8.72 -33.51
#